data_2f15aa7b8116169da3581f61db9ef512
#
_entry.id   2f15aa7b8116169da3581f61db9ef512
#
_cell.length_a   1.000
_cell.length_b   1.000
_cell.length_c   1.000
_cell.angle_alpha   90.00
_cell.angle_beta   90.00
_cell.angle_gamma   90.00
#
_symmetry.space_group_name_H-M   'P 1'
#
loop_
_entity.id
_entity.type
_entity.pdbx_description
1 polymer ?
#
loop_
_entity_poly.entity_id
_entity_poly.type
_entity_poly.pdbx_seq_one_letter_code
_entity_poly.pdbx_strand_id
1 'polypeptide(L)'
;MKSSTWTKAIVAIVSASVFATACSSGDDGGTGQAADVSGAQAVADQYEAAPTNLVLDTPLSKAPEEGKYVISIETPQPISSAKNDAIQEAADLLGWRYQRILMGTDAEAAPKAMDQAIALKPDAIHFSGTPVSMLQKQIASAEAAGIAVIADSVGDEPVPGLISTSLDGTAQVEEWGKMVASQVVADSEGDANVAVITITDYPILNVYTDAFTAQMKALCPDCKVELVNQQVTDLGTKTPQSVVSTLQRDPDINYVVFSFGDLVLGVDAALRGAGLQDQVTFAGQTPTPDNLKALKDGDNSVWVGFPVQILGWRVLDMLARHFNGDDLAPADAAFLPTQLLNSDNIDSAVLDEDTGYYVGVADYQDQFKALWLK
;
A
#
# COMPACT_ATOMS: atom_id res chain seq x y z
N MET A 1 27.13 -58.10 -37.07
CA MET A 1 28.32 -58.82 -36.60
C MET A 1 28.86 -58.15 -35.35
N LYS A 2 28.96 -59.00 -34.24
CA LYS A 2 29.73 -58.80 -32.99
C LYS A 2 29.51 -57.53 -32.20
N SER A 3 28.66 -57.48 -31.20
CA SER A 3 28.74 -57.88 -29.77
C SER A 3 30.09 -57.61 -29.10
N SER A 4 30.11 -56.75 -28.10
CA SER A 4 30.90 -56.93 -26.89
C SER A 4 30.32 -56.10 -25.73
N THR A 5 29.72 -56.82 -24.82
CA THR A 5 29.39 -56.45 -23.42
C THR A 5 30.68 -56.44 -22.60
N TRP A 6 30.80 -55.45 -21.67
CA TRP A 6 31.61 -55.64 -20.45
C TRP A 6 30.97 -55.04 -19.24
N THR A 7 30.91 -55.84 -18.21
CA THR A 7 30.16 -55.77 -16.97
C THR A 7 31.10 -55.41 -15.80
N LYS A 8 30.59 -54.70 -14.84
CA LYS A 8 30.88 -54.71 -13.38
C LYS A 8 32.17 -54.11 -12.82
N ALA A 9 32.04 -53.22 -11.86
CA ALA A 9 32.36 -53.54 -10.46
C ALA A 9 31.83 -52.44 -9.52
N ILE A 10 30.98 -52.86 -8.56
CA ILE A 10 30.52 -52.12 -7.38
C ILE A 10 31.63 -52.24 -6.32
N VAL A 11 32.07 -51.08 -5.77
CA VAL A 11 32.82 -51.06 -4.50
C VAL A 11 32.02 -50.24 -3.51
N ALA A 12 31.42 -50.92 -2.54
CA ALA A 12 30.80 -50.33 -1.37
C ALA A 12 31.86 -50.05 -0.30
N ILE A 13 32.06 -48.82 0.06
CA ILE A 13 32.84 -48.46 1.26
C ILE A 13 31.84 -48.07 2.36
N VAL A 14 31.74 -48.91 3.36
CA VAL A 14 31.03 -48.68 4.62
C VAL A 14 31.99 -47.91 5.52
N SER A 15 31.67 -46.63 5.80
CA SER A 15 32.35 -45.85 6.84
C SER A 15 31.44 -45.81 8.06
N ALA A 16 31.83 -46.48 9.12
CA ALA A 16 31.21 -46.45 10.43
C ALA A 16 31.51 -45.10 11.11
N SER A 17 30.51 -44.28 11.33
CA SER A 17 30.63 -43.07 12.16
C SER A 17 30.21 -43.39 13.59
N VAL A 18 31.13 -43.20 14.49
CA VAL A 18 30.99 -43.37 15.94
C VAL A 18 30.10 -42.24 16.49
N PHE A 19 28.96 -42.60 17.07
CA PHE A 19 28.15 -41.65 17.89
C PHE A 19 28.84 -41.44 19.22
N ALA A 20 29.34 -40.23 19.43
CA ALA A 20 29.67 -39.74 20.75
C ALA A 20 28.42 -39.11 21.39
N THR A 21 27.76 -39.82 22.28
CA THR A 21 26.72 -39.28 23.18
C THR A 21 27.39 -38.41 24.22
N ALA A 22 27.28 -37.07 24.05
CA ALA A 22 27.51 -36.12 25.12
C ALA A 22 26.18 -35.85 25.80
N CYS A 23 26.02 -36.37 27.04
CA CYS A 23 24.97 -35.93 27.98
C CYS A 23 25.33 -34.53 28.42
N SER A 24 24.55 -33.52 27.98
CA SER A 24 24.51 -32.20 28.61
C SER A 24 23.20 -32.10 29.36
N SER A 25 23.34 -31.84 30.64
CA SER A 25 22.30 -31.60 31.64
C SER A 25 21.38 -30.45 31.23
N GLY A 26 20.09 -30.64 31.51
CA GLY A 26 19.02 -29.71 31.17
C GLY A 26 19.22 -28.30 31.66
N ASP A 27 18.81 -27.40 30.78
CA ASP A 27 18.34 -26.08 31.13
C ASP A 27 16.95 -25.94 30.48
N ASP A 28 15.93 -25.75 31.30
CA ASP A 28 14.55 -25.48 30.91
C ASP A 28 14.51 -24.05 30.36
N GLY A 29 15.05 -23.83 29.16
CA GLY A 29 14.86 -22.63 28.36
C GLY A 29 13.71 -22.87 27.37
N GLY A 30 12.64 -22.09 27.47
CA GLY A 30 11.49 -22.17 26.58
C GLY A 30 11.96 -22.19 25.12
N THR A 31 11.44 -23.16 24.34
CA THR A 31 11.66 -23.25 22.91
C THR A 31 10.85 -22.16 22.21
N GLY A 32 11.31 -20.89 22.29
CA GLY A 32 10.89 -19.84 21.36
C GLY A 32 11.24 -20.32 19.95
N GLN A 33 10.30 -20.25 19.04
CA GLN A 33 10.58 -20.55 17.63
C GLN A 33 11.47 -19.42 17.10
N ALA A 34 12.66 -19.75 16.61
CA ALA A 34 13.55 -18.75 16.04
C ALA A 34 12.88 -18.01 14.88
N ALA A 35 13.21 -16.73 14.71
CA ALA A 35 12.73 -15.94 13.59
C ALA A 35 13.17 -16.56 12.26
N ASP A 36 12.27 -16.56 11.27
CA ASP A 36 12.56 -16.98 9.89
C ASP A 36 13.03 -15.79 9.05
N VAL A 37 14.24 -15.31 9.36
CA VAL A 37 14.88 -14.18 8.65
C VAL A 37 15.07 -14.48 7.16
N SER A 38 15.46 -15.73 6.81
CA SER A 38 15.66 -16.12 5.42
C SER A 38 14.34 -16.16 4.62
N GLY A 39 13.27 -16.63 5.25
CA GLY A 39 11.94 -16.61 4.67
C GLY A 39 11.42 -15.18 4.50
N ALA A 40 11.70 -14.31 5.48
CA ALA A 40 11.36 -12.89 5.44
C ALA A 40 12.05 -12.20 4.25
N GLN A 41 13.36 -12.37 4.12
CA GLN A 41 14.13 -11.82 2.98
C GLN A 41 13.59 -12.33 1.65
N ALA A 42 13.34 -13.64 1.52
CA ALA A 42 12.82 -14.23 0.29
C ALA A 42 11.43 -13.69 -0.12
N VAL A 43 10.62 -13.24 0.83
CA VAL A 43 9.35 -12.54 0.54
C VAL A 43 9.63 -11.12 0.07
N ALA A 44 10.49 -10.36 0.76
CA ALA A 44 10.84 -8.99 0.39
C ALA A 44 11.43 -8.91 -1.02
N ASP A 45 12.40 -9.77 -1.35
CA ASP A 45 13.09 -9.82 -2.66
C ASP A 45 12.11 -9.95 -3.85
N GLN A 46 10.93 -10.54 -3.66
CA GLN A 46 9.94 -10.69 -4.73
C GLN A 46 9.36 -9.37 -5.22
N TYR A 47 9.43 -8.33 -4.39
CA TYR A 47 8.80 -7.02 -4.64
C TYR A 47 9.79 -5.89 -4.86
N GLU A 48 11.11 -6.17 -4.84
CA GLU A 48 12.13 -5.14 -5.02
C GLU A 48 12.32 -4.70 -6.47
N ALA A 49 11.96 -5.56 -7.44
CA ALA A 49 12.10 -5.23 -8.84
C ALA A 49 11.13 -4.12 -9.26
N ALA A 50 11.66 -3.12 -9.99
CA ALA A 50 10.84 -2.05 -10.54
C ALA A 50 9.78 -2.61 -11.52
N PRO A 51 8.50 -2.24 -11.39
CA PRO A 51 7.47 -2.65 -12.33
C PRO A 51 7.68 -2.00 -13.70
N THR A 52 7.31 -2.70 -14.76
CA THR A 52 7.47 -2.25 -16.15
C THR A 52 6.15 -2.10 -16.90
N ASN A 53 5.04 -2.50 -16.28
CA ASN A 53 3.71 -2.43 -16.90
C ASN A 53 2.62 -2.20 -15.85
N LEU A 54 1.43 -1.83 -16.33
CA LEU A 54 0.26 -1.51 -15.50
C LEU A 54 -0.39 -2.73 -14.83
N VAL A 55 0.09 -3.96 -15.08
CA VAL A 55 -0.57 -5.23 -14.72
C VAL A 55 -1.94 -5.41 -15.40
N LEU A 56 -2.55 -4.34 -15.89
CA LEU A 56 -3.78 -4.32 -16.67
C LEU A 56 -3.42 -4.34 -18.17
N ASP A 57 -3.87 -5.40 -18.88
CA ASP A 57 -3.51 -5.65 -20.28
C ASP A 57 -4.72 -5.75 -21.23
N THR A 58 -5.94 -5.66 -20.70
CA THR A 58 -7.17 -5.79 -21.47
C THR A 58 -7.63 -4.44 -22.00
N PRO A 59 -7.57 -4.17 -23.33
CA PRO A 59 -8.03 -2.92 -23.90
C PRO A 59 -9.54 -2.73 -23.74
N LEU A 60 -10.00 -1.49 -23.81
CA LEU A 60 -11.42 -1.17 -23.96
C LEU A 60 -11.98 -1.76 -25.25
N SER A 61 -13.26 -2.11 -25.28
CA SER A 61 -13.94 -2.60 -26.51
C SER A 61 -14.06 -1.52 -27.58
N LYS A 62 -14.07 -0.27 -27.18
CA LYS A 62 -14.11 0.94 -28.04
C LYS A 62 -13.47 2.12 -27.32
N ALA A 63 -13.03 3.13 -28.05
CA ALA A 63 -12.57 4.39 -27.47
C ALA A 63 -13.66 5.02 -26.58
N PRO A 64 -13.29 5.61 -25.41
CA PRO A 64 -14.25 6.29 -24.55
C PRO A 64 -14.97 7.44 -25.25
N GLU A 65 -16.27 7.59 -24.99
CA GLU A 65 -17.05 8.74 -25.45
C GLU A 65 -16.58 10.00 -24.72
N GLU A 66 -16.42 11.11 -25.45
CA GLU A 66 -16.09 12.42 -24.88
C GLU A 66 -17.28 13.03 -24.10
N GLY A 67 -17.02 14.08 -23.32
CA GLY A 67 -18.04 14.94 -22.73
C GLY A 67 -18.65 14.41 -21.42
N LYS A 68 -18.16 13.31 -20.85
CA LYS A 68 -18.58 12.88 -19.51
C LYS A 68 -18.19 13.90 -18.45
N TYR A 69 -18.97 13.98 -17.40
CA TYR A 69 -18.72 14.85 -16.26
C TYR A 69 -18.45 14.01 -15.00
N VAL A 70 -17.24 14.11 -14.47
CA VAL A 70 -16.79 13.39 -13.26
C VAL A 70 -16.52 14.37 -12.13
N ILE A 71 -16.97 14.04 -10.92
CA ILE A 71 -16.65 14.79 -9.71
C ILE A 71 -15.88 13.88 -8.76
N SER A 72 -14.72 14.35 -8.27
CA SER A 72 -14.02 13.71 -7.16
C SER A 72 -14.24 14.46 -5.85
N ILE A 73 -14.49 13.69 -4.78
CA ILE A 73 -14.45 14.21 -3.41
C ILE A 73 -13.02 14.08 -2.92
N GLU A 74 -12.35 15.22 -2.76
CA GLU A 74 -10.95 15.32 -2.35
C GLU A 74 -10.85 15.45 -0.84
N THR A 75 -10.04 14.60 -0.21
CA THR A 75 -9.68 14.73 1.21
C THR A 75 -8.53 15.74 1.37
N PRO A 76 -8.36 16.36 2.56
CA PRO A 76 -7.38 17.43 2.73
C PRO A 76 -5.91 16.98 2.85
N GLN A 77 -5.61 15.71 2.59
CA GLN A 77 -4.23 15.19 2.60
C GLN A 77 -3.52 15.49 1.29
N PRO A 78 -2.20 15.78 1.31
CA PRO A 78 -1.41 16.05 0.10
C PRO A 78 -1.47 14.96 -0.95
N ILE A 79 -1.44 13.69 -0.54
CA ILE A 79 -1.54 12.54 -1.46
C ILE A 79 -2.88 12.51 -2.23
N SER A 80 -3.97 12.98 -1.60
CA SER A 80 -5.28 13.10 -2.26
C SER A 80 -5.24 14.14 -3.38
N SER A 81 -4.54 15.26 -3.15
CA SER A 81 -4.36 16.29 -4.19
C SER A 81 -3.57 15.74 -5.37
N ALA A 82 -2.43 15.07 -5.12
CA ALA A 82 -1.61 14.46 -6.18
C ALA A 82 -2.40 13.45 -7.02
N LYS A 83 -3.23 12.61 -6.39
CA LYS A 83 -4.12 11.69 -7.10
C LYS A 83 -5.14 12.44 -7.97
N ASN A 84 -5.77 13.48 -7.42
CA ASN A 84 -6.77 14.25 -8.14
C ASN A 84 -6.15 15.06 -9.29
N ASP A 85 -4.87 15.46 -9.23
CA ASP A 85 -4.13 16.03 -10.35
C ASP A 85 -4.01 15.02 -11.49
N ALA A 86 -3.67 13.77 -11.18
CA ALA A 86 -3.60 12.69 -12.17
C ALA A 86 -4.98 12.33 -12.76
N ILE A 87 -6.06 12.36 -11.96
CA ILE A 87 -7.43 12.20 -12.48
C ILE A 87 -7.78 13.33 -13.46
N GLN A 88 -7.42 14.59 -13.12
CA GLN A 88 -7.65 15.73 -14.03
C GLN A 88 -6.92 15.54 -15.36
N GLU A 89 -5.64 15.16 -15.33
CA GLU A 89 -4.83 14.90 -16.51
C GLU A 89 -5.49 13.83 -17.41
N ALA A 90 -5.89 12.71 -16.82
CA ALA A 90 -6.59 11.64 -17.54
C ALA A 90 -7.94 12.09 -18.11
N ALA A 91 -8.71 12.89 -17.36
CA ALA A 91 -9.98 13.45 -17.81
C ALA A 91 -9.80 14.38 -18.99
N ASP A 92 -8.78 15.25 -18.96
CA ASP A 92 -8.46 16.16 -20.07
C ASP A 92 -8.10 15.38 -21.35
N LEU A 93 -7.33 14.29 -21.23
CA LEU A 93 -7.01 13.39 -22.34
C LEU A 93 -8.26 12.72 -22.92
N LEU A 94 -9.22 12.36 -22.07
CA LEU A 94 -10.48 11.73 -22.49
C LEU A 94 -11.50 12.75 -23.05
N GLY A 95 -11.25 14.05 -22.92
CA GLY A 95 -12.21 15.10 -23.26
C GLY A 95 -13.38 15.14 -22.27
N TRP A 96 -13.14 14.77 -21.02
CA TRP A 96 -14.14 14.74 -19.96
C TRP A 96 -14.05 16.01 -19.10
N ARG A 97 -15.20 16.50 -18.65
CA ARG A 97 -15.26 17.54 -17.64
C ARG A 97 -14.93 16.93 -16.28
N TYR A 98 -14.01 17.56 -15.54
CA TYR A 98 -13.65 17.12 -14.19
C TYR A 98 -13.83 18.27 -13.19
N GLN A 99 -14.24 17.94 -11.95
CA GLN A 99 -14.38 18.90 -10.88
C GLN A 99 -14.02 18.25 -9.56
N ARG A 100 -13.35 18.98 -8.67
CA ARG A 100 -13.04 18.58 -7.30
C ARG A 100 -13.98 19.26 -6.31
N ILE A 101 -14.38 18.53 -5.28
CA ILE A 101 -15.05 19.06 -4.09
C ILE A 101 -14.15 18.72 -2.92
N LEU A 102 -13.45 19.73 -2.38
CA LEU A 102 -12.63 19.56 -1.19
C LEU A 102 -13.54 19.31 0.02
N MET A 103 -13.34 18.17 0.67
CA MET A 103 -14.07 17.75 1.84
C MET A 103 -13.48 18.42 3.10
N GLY A 104 -14.33 18.75 4.08
CA GLY A 104 -13.88 19.16 5.41
C GLY A 104 -13.36 17.98 6.23
N THR A 105 -13.01 18.25 7.49
CA THR A 105 -12.49 17.23 8.43
C THR A 105 -13.50 16.84 9.53
N ASP A 106 -14.71 17.43 9.52
CA ASP A 106 -15.77 17.07 10.48
C ASP A 106 -16.47 15.74 10.07
N ALA A 107 -17.11 15.08 11.02
CA ALA A 107 -17.77 13.80 10.80
C ALA A 107 -18.87 13.79 9.72
N GLU A 108 -19.45 14.97 9.42
CA GLU A 108 -20.49 15.14 8.40
C GLU A 108 -19.93 15.62 7.05
N ALA A 109 -18.61 15.82 6.95
CA ALA A 109 -17.98 16.41 5.77
C ALA A 109 -18.16 15.52 4.52
N ALA A 110 -17.95 14.22 4.64
CA ALA A 110 -18.08 13.28 3.52
C ALA A 110 -19.53 13.17 3.01
N PRO A 111 -20.56 12.94 3.85
CA PRO A 111 -21.96 13.01 3.40
C PRO A 111 -22.35 14.32 2.75
N LYS A 112 -21.92 15.48 3.29
CA LYS A 112 -22.21 16.81 2.71
C LYS A 112 -21.56 16.98 1.33
N ALA A 113 -20.31 16.56 1.18
CA ALA A 113 -19.61 16.63 -0.10
C ALA A 113 -20.28 15.73 -1.16
N MET A 114 -20.70 14.52 -0.78
CA MET A 114 -21.47 13.63 -1.67
C MET A 114 -22.82 14.24 -2.05
N ASP A 115 -23.59 14.79 -1.12
CA ASP A 115 -24.87 15.46 -1.41
C ASP A 115 -24.67 16.64 -2.38
N GLN A 116 -23.59 17.41 -2.21
CA GLN A 116 -23.20 18.49 -3.12
C GLN A 116 -22.86 17.96 -4.51
N ALA A 117 -22.09 16.86 -4.61
CA ALA A 117 -21.74 16.25 -5.89
C ALA A 117 -22.98 15.73 -6.62
N ILE A 118 -23.89 15.05 -5.94
CA ILE A 118 -25.16 14.54 -6.49
C ILE A 118 -26.01 15.68 -7.05
N ALA A 119 -26.09 16.82 -6.32
CA ALA A 119 -26.86 17.98 -6.73
C ALA A 119 -26.37 18.61 -8.05
N LEU A 120 -25.08 18.44 -8.39
CA LEU A 120 -24.46 18.88 -9.65
C LEU A 120 -24.74 17.97 -10.84
N LYS A 121 -25.35 16.79 -10.60
CA LYS A 121 -25.75 15.81 -11.61
C LYS A 121 -24.61 15.42 -12.57
N PRO A 122 -23.46 14.93 -12.08
CA PRO A 122 -22.41 14.41 -12.93
C PRO A 122 -22.80 13.04 -13.53
N ASP A 123 -22.02 12.54 -14.47
CA ASP A 123 -22.11 11.15 -14.94
C ASP A 123 -21.52 10.17 -13.90
N ALA A 124 -20.46 10.62 -13.17
CA ALA A 124 -19.86 9.81 -12.11
C ALA A 124 -19.35 10.65 -10.93
N ILE A 125 -19.33 10.02 -9.75
CA ILE A 125 -18.69 10.55 -8.54
C ILE A 125 -17.63 9.55 -8.08
N HIS A 126 -16.44 10.06 -7.80
CA HIS A 126 -15.34 9.34 -7.17
C HIS A 126 -15.12 9.85 -5.73
N PHE A 127 -14.84 8.94 -4.80
CA PHE A 127 -14.36 9.27 -3.46
C PHE A 127 -13.26 8.29 -3.03
N SER A 128 -12.46 8.67 -2.05
CA SER A 128 -11.29 7.91 -1.61
C SER A 128 -11.19 7.87 -0.09
N GLY A 129 -10.75 6.72 0.45
CA GLY A 129 -10.42 6.54 1.86
C GLY A 129 -11.57 6.69 2.85
N THR A 130 -12.73 7.15 2.43
CA THR A 130 -13.90 7.31 3.31
C THR A 130 -14.62 5.98 3.47
N PRO A 131 -14.89 5.51 4.70
CA PRO A 131 -15.65 4.29 4.92
C PRO A 131 -17.00 4.31 4.20
N VAL A 132 -17.28 3.26 3.42
CA VAL A 132 -18.54 3.15 2.64
C VAL A 132 -19.76 3.21 3.55
N SER A 133 -19.65 2.72 4.78
CA SER A 133 -20.71 2.77 5.79
C SER A 133 -21.20 4.19 6.11
N MET A 134 -20.34 5.22 5.96
CA MET A 134 -20.70 6.63 6.15
C MET A 134 -21.50 7.22 4.98
N LEU A 135 -21.43 6.60 3.80
CA LEU A 135 -21.97 7.13 2.54
C LEU A 135 -23.11 6.29 1.94
N GLN A 136 -23.58 5.23 2.61
CA GLN A 136 -24.57 4.30 2.07
C GLN A 136 -25.84 4.99 1.54
N LYS A 137 -26.33 6.01 2.28
CA LYS A 137 -27.50 6.79 1.86
C LYS A 137 -27.24 7.59 0.59
N GLN A 138 -26.07 8.21 0.50
CA GLN A 138 -25.67 9.03 -0.64
C GLN A 138 -25.39 8.16 -1.87
N ILE A 139 -24.74 7.01 -1.69
CA ILE A 139 -24.51 6.02 -2.78
C ILE A 139 -25.86 5.56 -3.36
N ALA A 140 -26.81 5.17 -2.51
CA ALA A 140 -28.16 4.82 -2.97
C ALA A 140 -28.89 5.97 -3.68
N SER A 141 -28.68 7.23 -3.24
CA SER A 141 -29.25 8.42 -3.88
C SER A 141 -28.63 8.69 -5.23
N ALA A 142 -27.32 8.51 -5.39
CA ALA A 142 -26.58 8.64 -6.64
C ALA A 142 -27.04 7.56 -7.64
N GLU A 143 -27.15 6.31 -7.20
CA GLU A 143 -27.66 5.19 -8.02
C GLU A 143 -29.09 5.47 -8.52
N ALA A 144 -29.98 5.92 -7.64
CA ALA A 144 -31.35 6.30 -8.02
C ALA A 144 -31.41 7.48 -9.03
N ALA A 145 -30.38 8.33 -9.03
CA ALA A 145 -30.22 9.42 -9.98
C ALA A 145 -29.51 9.01 -11.28
N GLY A 146 -29.09 7.75 -11.43
CA GLY A 146 -28.32 7.24 -12.57
C GLY A 146 -26.87 7.74 -12.62
N ILE A 147 -26.32 8.15 -11.47
CA ILE A 147 -24.94 8.61 -11.33
C ILE A 147 -24.08 7.41 -10.89
N ALA A 148 -23.03 7.11 -11.67
CA ALA A 148 -22.06 6.09 -11.34
C ALA A 148 -21.24 6.51 -10.11
N VAL A 149 -20.96 5.59 -9.18
CA VAL A 149 -20.10 5.87 -8.01
C VAL A 149 -18.96 4.88 -7.98
N ILE A 150 -17.74 5.38 -7.80
CA ILE A 150 -16.52 4.57 -7.68
C ILE A 150 -15.70 5.02 -6.47
N ALA A 151 -15.07 4.07 -5.79
CA ALA A 151 -14.21 4.33 -4.66
C ALA A 151 -12.83 3.68 -4.82
N ASP A 152 -11.83 4.28 -4.21
CA ASP A 152 -10.50 3.71 -3.99
C ASP A 152 -10.06 3.85 -2.54
N SER A 153 -9.01 3.14 -2.14
CA SER A 153 -8.42 3.19 -0.80
C SER A 153 -9.46 2.93 0.31
N VAL A 154 -10.39 2.03 0.07
CA VAL A 154 -11.40 1.60 1.04
C VAL A 154 -11.27 0.11 1.32
N GLY A 155 -11.39 -0.27 2.62
CA GLY A 155 -11.35 -1.66 3.07
C GLY A 155 -12.74 -2.29 3.26
N ASP A 156 -13.76 -1.64 2.70
CA ASP A 156 -15.15 -2.08 2.82
C ASP A 156 -15.48 -3.11 1.74
N GLU A 157 -16.40 -4.04 2.07
CA GLU A 157 -16.99 -4.90 1.07
C GLU A 157 -17.81 -4.10 0.05
N PRO A 158 -17.84 -4.54 -1.21
CA PRO A 158 -18.65 -3.89 -2.25
C PRO A 158 -20.13 -3.81 -1.84
N VAL A 159 -20.76 -2.65 -2.05
CA VAL A 159 -22.18 -2.43 -1.81
C VAL A 159 -22.90 -2.12 -3.12
N PRO A 160 -24.21 -2.36 -3.22
CA PRO A 160 -25.01 -1.93 -4.36
C PRO A 160 -24.81 -0.43 -4.65
N GLY A 161 -24.71 -0.06 -5.93
CA GLY A 161 -24.49 1.32 -6.36
C GLY A 161 -23.02 1.74 -6.46
N LEU A 162 -22.06 0.93 -5.99
CA LEU A 162 -20.63 1.12 -6.24
C LEU A 162 -20.16 0.29 -7.44
N ILE A 163 -19.38 0.91 -8.32
CA ILE A 163 -18.76 0.23 -9.46
C ILE A 163 -17.60 -0.67 -9.00
N SER A 164 -16.76 -0.15 -8.12
CA SER A 164 -15.60 -0.84 -7.58
C SER A 164 -15.16 -0.23 -6.25
N THR A 165 -14.52 -1.08 -5.41
CA THR A 165 -13.76 -0.73 -4.21
C THR A 165 -12.35 -1.34 -4.26
N SER A 166 -11.98 -1.99 -5.38
CA SER A 166 -10.81 -2.89 -5.46
C SER A 166 -9.60 -2.25 -6.13
N LEU A 167 -9.64 -0.97 -6.56
CA LEU A 167 -8.54 -0.33 -7.31
C LEU A 167 -7.20 -0.35 -6.56
N ASP A 168 -7.24 -0.23 -5.23
CA ASP A 168 -6.19 -0.48 -4.26
C ASP A 168 -6.83 -0.99 -2.96
N GLY A 169 -7.76 -1.92 -3.09
CA GLY A 169 -8.59 -2.43 -1.99
C GLY A 169 -7.88 -3.47 -1.11
N THR A 170 -8.69 -4.18 -0.33
CA THR A 170 -8.27 -5.12 0.73
C THR A 170 -7.15 -6.05 0.29
N ALA A 171 -7.29 -6.77 -0.83
CA ALA A 171 -6.32 -7.78 -1.25
C ALA A 171 -4.93 -7.20 -1.51
N GLN A 172 -4.85 -6.02 -2.13
CA GLN A 172 -3.56 -5.37 -2.38
C GLN A 172 -2.94 -4.82 -1.11
N VAL A 173 -3.72 -4.21 -0.23
CA VAL A 173 -3.23 -3.63 1.03
C VAL A 173 -2.78 -4.70 2.02
N GLU A 174 -3.40 -5.89 2.01
CA GLU A 174 -2.90 -7.06 2.73
C GLU A 174 -1.48 -7.45 2.27
N GLU A 175 -1.22 -7.46 0.95
CA GLU A 175 0.12 -7.73 0.43
C GLU A 175 1.13 -6.67 0.89
N TRP A 176 0.77 -5.38 0.91
CA TRP A 176 1.65 -4.32 1.39
C TRP A 176 2.03 -4.51 2.87
N GLY A 177 1.07 -4.90 3.72
CA GLY A 177 1.35 -5.22 5.12
C GLY A 177 2.37 -6.36 5.27
N LYS A 178 2.22 -7.42 4.46
CA LYS A 178 3.16 -8.56 4.43
C LYS A 178 4.54 -8.16 3.93
N MET A 179 4.61 -7.33 2.88
CA MET A 179 5.87 -6.83 2.31
C MET A 179 6.69 -6.08 3.37
N VAL A 180 6.07 -5.09 4.03
CA VAL A 180 6.75 -4.27 5.05
C VAL A 180 7.15 -5.11 6.27
N ALA A 181 6.28 -5.99 6.75
CA ALA A 181 6.61 -6.87 7.87
C ALA A 181 7.79 -7.79 7.56
N SER A 182 7.84 -8.35 6.34
CA SER A 182 8.93 -9.22 5.92
C SER A 182 10.26 -8.45 5.88
N GLN A 183 10.29 -7.24 5.32
CA GLN A 183 11.49 -6.42 5.33
C GLN A 183 11.94 -6.05 6.76
N VAL A 184 11.01 -5.65 7.64
CA VAL A 184 11.33 -5.33 9.04
C VAL A 184 11.94 -6.52 9.76
N VAL A 185 11.44 -7.74 9.55
CA VAL A 185 12.03 -8.97 10.15
C VAL A 185 13.41 -9.24 9.56
N ALA A 186 13.61 -9.07 8.25
CA ALA A 186 14.89 -9.27 7.60
C ALA A 186 15.94 -8.26 8.10
N ASP A 187 15.63 -6.97 8.08
CA ASP A 187 16.54 -5.88 8.48
C ASP A 187 16.92 -5.94 9.97
N SER A 188 15.97 -6.35 10.84
CA SER A 188 16.21 -6.48 12.27
C SER A 188 16.90 -7.79 12.65
N GLU A 189 17.20 -8.67 11.68
CA GLU A 189 17.69 -10.03 11.92
C GLU A 189 16.80 -10.80 12.93
N GLY A 190 15.49 -10.48 12.96
CA GLY A 190 14.50 -11.10 13.84
C GLY A 190 14.46 -10.50 15.27
N ASP A 191 15.01 -9.32 15.48
CA ASP A 191 14.99 -8.60 16.77
C ASP A 191 14.21 -7.26 16.63
N ALA A 192 12.97 -7.32 16.15
CA ALA A 192 12.10 -6.16 16.01
C ALA A 192 11.15 -5.97 17.19
N ASN A 193 11.14 -4.76 17.76
CA ASN A 193 10.11 -4.26 18.65
C ASN A 193 9.46 -3.03 17.98
N VAL A 194 8.22 -3.17 17.55
CA VAL A 194 7.58 -2.28 16.57
C VAL A 194 6.42 -1.51 17.19
N ALA A 195 6.41 -0.19 17.04
CA ALA A 195 5.22 0.63 17.22
C ALA A 195 4.58 0.91 15.85
N VAL A 196 3.34 0.46 15.63
CA VAL A 196 2.57 0.74 14.40
C VAL A 196 1.65 1.92 14.62
N ILE A 197 1.92 3.03 13.94
CA ILE A 197 1.12 4.25 14.00
C ILE A 197 0.02 4.16 12.94
N THR A 198 -1.24 4.22 13.36
CA THR A 198 -2.40 3.99 12.48
C THR A 198 -3.61 4.83 12.88
N ILE A 199 -4.64 4.85 12.04
CA ILE A 199 -5.96 5.45 12.32
C ILE A 199 -7.02 4.37 12.15
N THR A 200 -7.48 3.80 13.26
CA THR A 200 -8.39 2.64 13.25
C THR A 200 -9.81 2.95 12.75
N ASP A 201 -10.17 4.23 12.62
CA ASP A 201 -11.46 4.64 12.05
C ASP A 201 -11.55 4.39 10.53
N TYR A 202 -10.42 4.10 9.87
CA TYR A 202 -10.34 3.80 8.44
C TYR A 202 -10.13 2.30 8.22
N PRO A 203 -11.14 1.56 7.72
CA PRO A 203 -11.05 0.10 7.54
C PRO A 203 -9.84 -0.37 6.74
N ILE A 204 -9.47 0.36 5.69
CA ILE A 204 -8.31 0.01 4.85
C ILE A 204 -6.99 0.02 5.63
N LEU A 205 -6.83 0.89 6.62
CA LEU A 205 -5.64 0.94 7.45
C LEU A 205 -5.61 -0.21 8.47
N ASN A 206 -6.78 -0.71 8.89
CA ASN A 206 -6.87 -1.91 9.71
C ASN A 206 -6.46 -3.14 8.90
N VAL A 207 -6.86 -3.23 7.62
CA VAL A 207 -6.40 -4.30 6.71
C VAL A 207 -4.87 -4.36 6.68
N TYR A 208 -4.21 -3.21 6.49
CA TYR A 208 -2.74 -3.12 6.50
C TYR A 208 -2.14 -3.59 7.83
N THR A 209 -2.62 -3.04 8.96
CA THR A 209 -2.05 -3.33 10.28
C THR A 209 -2.28 -4.76 10.72
N ASP A 210 -3.41 -5.36 10.36
CA ASP A 210 -3.73 -6.76 10.64
C ASP A 210 -2.82 -7.70 9.84
N ALA A 211 -2.63 -7.44 8.55
CA ALA A 211 -1.74 -8.20 7.68
C ALA A 211 -0.28 -8.08 8.13
N PHE A 212 0.17 -6.85 8.45
CA PHE A 212 1.49 -6.59 9.01
C PHE A 212 1.72 -7.41 10.29
N THR A 213 0.81 -7.29 11.25
CA THR A 213 0.92 -7.96 12.54
C THR A 213 0.90 -9.49 12.40
N ALA A 214 0.04 -10.01 11.52
CA ALA A 214 -0.03 -11.45 11.26
C ALA A 214 1.28 -11.98 10.64
N GLN A 215 1.85 -11.24 9.69
CA GLN A 215 3.11 -11.61 9.04
C GLN A 215 4.30 -11.53 10.02
N MET A 216 4.39 -10.46 10.83
CA MET A 216 5.38 -10.34 11.89
C MET A 216 5.34 -11.56 12.82
N LYS A 217 4.15 -11.92 13.29
CA LYS A 217 3.97 -13.07 14.17
C LYS A 217 4.34 -14.41 13.51
N ALA A 218 4.09 -14.55 12.20
CA ALA A 218 4.42 -15.77 11.45
C ALA A 218 5.93 -15.94 11.25
N LEU A 219 6.64 -14.84 10.95
CA LEU A 219 8.07 -14.85 10.64
C LEU A 219 8.95 -14.68 11.88
N CYS A 220 8.49 -13.92 12.88
CA CYS A 220 9.21 -13.60 14.10
C CYS A 220 8.28 -13.68 15.31
N PRO A 221 8.02 -14.87 15.87
CA PRO A 221 7.08 -15.05 16.98
C PRO A 221 7.44 -14.29 18.26
N ASP A 222 8.73 -14.00 18.49
CA ASP A 222 9.24 -13.28 19.65
C ASP A 222 9.32 -11.75 19.43
N CYS A 223 9.18 -11.27 18.19
CA CYS A 223 9.06 -9.84 17.85
C CYS A 223 7.79 -9.26 18.46
N LYS A 224 7.86 -8.00 18.90
CA LYS A 224 6.72 -7.32 19.51
C LYS A 224 6.11 -6.31 18.53
N VAL A 225 4.78 -6.21 18.56
CA VAL A 225 4.04 -5.22 17.78
C VAL A 225 3.01 -4.54 18.69
N GLU A 226 3.13 -3.21 18.85
CA GLU A 226 2.16 -2.37 19.55
C GLU A 226 1.44 -1.47 18.54
N LEU A 227 0.10 -1.44 18.55
CA LEU A 227 -0.69 -0.50 17.74
C LEU A 227 -0.91 0.80 18.50
N VAL A 228 -0.56 1.93 17.87
CA VAL A 228 -0.73 3.29 18.42
C VAL A 228 -1.74 4.05 17.57
N ASN A 229 -3.00 4.05 18.02
CA ASN A 229 -4.09 4.69 17.30
C ASN A 229 -4.01 6.21 17.36
N GLN A 230 -4.22 6.85 16.23
CA GLN A 230 -4.29 8.31 16.05
C GLN A 230 -5.67 8.72 15.51
N GLN A 231 -5.90 10.03 15.44
CA GLN A 231 -7.03 10.62 14.73
C GLN A 231 -6.52 11.40 13.52
N VAL A 232 -7.30 11.48 12.45
CA VAL A 232 -6.92 12.24 11.24
C VAL A 232 -6.62 13.71 11.55
N THR A 233 -7.30 14.29 12.53
CA THR A 233 -7.10 15.67 13.00
C THR A 233 -5.80 15.88 13.79
N ASP A 234 -5.13 14.80 14.16
CA ASP A 234 -3.90 14.81 14.96
C ASP A 234 -2.63 14.83 14.10
N LEU A 235 -2.78 14.60 12.78
CA LEU A 235 -1.69 14.63 11.79
C LEU A 235 -0.89 15.94 11.91
N GLY A 236 0.44 15.82 12.04
CA GLY A 236 1.36 16.96 12.18
C GLY A 236 1.22 17.77 13.48
N THR A 237 0.29 17.42 14.36
CA THR A 237 0.02 18.16 15.62
C THR A 237 0.25 17.29 16.85
N LYS A 238 -0.62 16.31 17.14
CA LYS A 238 -0.49 15.43 18.31
C LYS A 238 0.22 14.13 17.99
N THR A 239 0.12 13.64 16.75
CA THR A 239 0.82 12.41 16.33
C THR A 239 2.31 12.45 16.65
N PRO A 240 3.08 13.52 16.38
CA PRO A 240 4.48 13.60 16.75
C PRO A 240 4.76 13.38 18.24
N GLN A 241 3.96 14.02 19.10
CA GLN A 241 4.11 13.86 20.55
C GLN A 241 3.66 12.46 21.05
N SER A 242 2.68 11.87 20.40
CA SER A 242 2.24 10.50 20.68
C SER A 242 3.38 9.50 20.40
N VAL A 243 4.08 9.65 19.27
CA VAL A 243 5.26 8.81 18.93
C VAL A 243 6.36 9.00 19.98
N VAL A 244 6.75 10.24 20.29
CA VAL A 244 7.75 10.53 21.34
C VAL A 244 7.37 9.87 22.66
N SER A 245 6.11 10.01 23.10
CA SER A 245 5.64 9.43 24.36
C SER A 245 5.65 7.90 24.34
N THR A 246 5.38 7.29 23.20
CA THR A 246 5.44 5.83 23.02
C THR A 246 6.87 5.32 23.19
N LEU A 247 7.84 5.96 22.53
CA LEU A 247 9.26 5.58 22.64
C LEU A 247 9.85 5.84 24.03
N GLN A 248 9.42 6.91 24.69
CA GLN A 248 9.83 7.16 26.09
C GLN A 248 9.25 6.14 27.08
N ARG A 249 8.06 5.60 26.80
CA ARG A 249 7.42 4.57 27.60
C ARG A 249 8.06 3.20 27.41
N ASP A 250 8.44 2.87 26.18
CA ASP A 250 9.12 1.62 25.81
C ASP A 250 10.40 1.93 25.01
N PRO A 251 11.56 2.04 25.69
CA PRO A 251 12.83 2.33 25.04
C PRO A 251 13.38 1.17 24.18
N ASP A 252 12.80 -0.01 24.27
CA ASP A 252 13.21 -1.17 23.48
C ASP A 252 12.61 -1.13 22.05
N ILE A 253 11.65 -0.24 21.78
CA ILE A 253 11.13 -0.05 20.41
C ILE A 253 12.25 0.44 19.49
N ASN A 254 12.49 -0.31 18.41
CA ASN A 254 13.52 -0.03 17.40
C ASN A 254 12.95 0.24 16.01
N TYR A 255 11.64 0.00 15.79
CA TYR A 255 10.94 0.35 14.56
C TYR A 255 9.65 1.14 14.83
N VAL A 256 9.40 2.15 14.02
CA VAL A 256 8.10 2.83 13.93
C VAL A 256 7.54 2.62 12.52
N VAL A 257 6.44 1.90 12.43
CA VAL A 257 5.77 1.57 11.17
C VAL A 257 4.53 2.44 11.02
N PHE A 258 4.40 3.11 9.88
CA PHE A 258 3.30 4.00 9.59
C PHE A 258 2.33 3.34 8.61
N SER A 259 1.05 3.30 8.97
CA SER A 259 0.02 2.75 8.09
C SER A 259 -0.23 3.61 6.84
N PHE A 260 0.30 4.83 6.77
CA PHE A 260 0.49 5.65 5.55
C PHE A 260 1.44 6.82 5.83
N GLY A 261 2.08 7.34 4.78
CA GLY A 261 3.22 8.26 4.88
C GLY A 261 2.93 9.60 5.53
N ASP A 262 1.71 10.16 5.40
CA ASP A 262 1.38 11.47 6.01
C ASP A 262 1.38 11.43 7.56
N LEU A 263 1.32 10.24 8.18
CA LEU A 263 1.45 10.08 9.63
C LEU A 263 2.86 10.46 10.16
N VAL A 264 3.87 10.51 9.29
CA VAL A 264 5.24 10.94 9.64
C VAL A 264 5.35 12.45 9.85
N LEU A 265 4.35 13.22 9.38
CA LEU A 265 4.42 14.68 9.40
C LEU A 265 4.76 15.24 10.80
N GLY A 266 5.94 15.87 10.92
CA GLY A 266 6.46 16.45 12.14
C GLY A 266 7.09 15.47 13.14
N VAL A 267 7.04 14.14 12.90
CA VAL A 267 7.58 13.12 13.80
C VAL A 267 9.10 13.24 13.90
N ASP A 268 9.82 13.33 12.77
CA ASP A 268 11.27 13.50 12.76
C ASP A 268 11.75 14.69 13.58
N ALA A 269 11.07 15.83 13.45
CA ALA A 269 11.40 17.03 14.21
C ALA A 269 11.16 16.84 15.71
N ALA A 270 10.08 16.13 16.08
CA ALA A 270 9.76 15.84 17.47
C ALA A 270 10.76 14.87 18.10
N LEU A 271 11.18 13.82 17.37
CA LEU A 271 12.19 12.87 17.82
C LEU A 271 13.56 13.54 17.99
N ARG A 272 13.99 14.38 17.04
CA ARG A 272 15.22 15.18 17.19
C ARG A 272 15.16 16.08 18.41
N GLY A 273 14.01 16.74 18.66
CA GLY A 273 13.79 17.59 19.84
C GLY A 273 13.83 16.82 21.15
N ALA A 274 13.50 15.54 21.14
CA ALA A 274 13.53 14.64 22.30
C ALA A 274 14.84 13.83 22.42
N GLY A 275 15.75 13.89 21.43
CA GLY A 275 16.99 13.11 21.38
C GLY A 275 16.77 11.62 21.13
N LEU A 276 15.70 11.26 20.40
CA LEU A 276 15.27 9.89 20.12
C LEU A 276 15.42 9.50 18.63
N GLN A 277 15.95 10.39 17.77
CA GLN A 277 16.05 10.17 16.33
C GLN A 277 16.87 8.93 15.95
N ASP A 278 17.87 8.58 16.76
CA ASP A 278 18.77 7.46 16.50
C ASP A 278 18.27 6.14 17.15
N GLN A 279 17.12 6.18 17.82
CA GLN A 279 16.55 5.01 18.51
C GLN A 279 15.79 4.10 17.54
N VAL A 280 15.15 4.67 16.53
CA VAL A 280 14.18 3.95 15.70
C VAL A 280 14.43 4.17 14.21
N THR A 281 14.07 3.14 13.44
CA THR A 281 14.01 3.20 11.99
C THR A 281 12.55 3.23 11.53
N PHE A 282 12.23 4.02 10.50
CA PHE A 282 10.87 4.13 9.96
C PHE A 282 10.64 3.17 8.81
N ALA A 283 9.42 2.65 8.75
CA ALA A 283 8.93 1.85 7.65
C ALA A 283 7.44 2.13 7.41
N GLY A 284 6.91 1.75 6.26
CA GLY A 284 5.47 1.92 6.02
C GLY A 284 5.03 1.73 4.57
N GLN A 285 3.82 2.21 4.30
CA GLN A 285 3.25 2.22 2.96
C GLN A 285 2.82 3.63 2.53
N THR A 286 2.50 3.80 1.25
CA THR A 286 2.05 5.07 0.65
C THR A 286 2.92 6.27 1.06
N PRO A 287 4.24 6.23 0.76
CA PRO A 287 5.17 7.25 1.19
C PRO A 287 4.88 8.60 0.54
N THR A 288 5.12 9.67 1.32
CA THR A 288 5.24 11.02 0.79
C THR A 288 6.60 11.24 0.14
N PRO A 289 6.80 12.31 -0.65
CA PRO A 289 8.12 12.67 -1.18
C PRO A 289 9.19 12.82 -0.10
N ASP A 290 8.83 13.36 1.08
CA ASP A 290 9.75 13.50 2.21
C ASP A 290 10.16 12.14 2.79
N ASN A 291 9.25 11.15 2.85
CA ASN A 291 9.58 9.79 3.27
C ASN A 291 10.54 9.11 2.29
N LEU A 292 10.31 9.28 0.98
CA LEU A 292 11.20 8.74 -0.06
C LEU A 292 12.58 9.41 -0.03
N LYS A 293 12.62 10.72 0.25
CA LYS A 293 13.88 11.42 0.46
C LYS A 293 14.62 10.89 1.68
N ALA A 294 13.95 10.72 2.81
CA ALA A 294 14.55 10.17 4.03
C ALA A 294 15.06 8.74 3.81
N LEU A 295 14.32 7.91 3.04
CA LEU A 295 14.80 6.59 2.63
C LEU A 295 16.10 6.67 1.82
N LYS A 296 16.18 7.58 0.87
CA LYS A 296 17.38 7.82 0.06
C LYS A 296 18.55 8.33 0.88
N ASP A 297 18.30 9.14 1.90
CA ASP A 297 19.31 9.65 2.83
C ASP A 297 19.76 8.58 3.85
N GLY A 298 19.09 7.41 3.91
CA GLY A 298 19.43 6.29 4.79
C GLY A 298 18.76 6.35 6.18
N ASP A 299 17.80 7.26 6.36
CA ASP A 299 17.10 7.45 7.66
C ASP A 299 15.93 6.48 7.87
N ASN A 300 15.50 5.76 6.82
CA ASN A 300 14.37 4.81 6.85
C ASN A 300 14.81 3.43 6.34
N SER A 301 14.07 2.38 6.73
CA SER A 301 14.29 1.01 6.26
C SER A 301 13.60 0.76 4.92
N VAL A 302 12.27 0.92 4.88
CA VAL A 302 11.47 0.45 3.75
C VAL A 302 10.16 1.23 3.60
N TRP A 303 9.76 1.42 2.33
CA TRP A 303 8.43 1.91 1.98
C TRP A 303 7.84 1.12 0.81
N VAL A 304 6.54 0.84 0.86
CA VAL A 304 5.83 0.38 -0.33
C VAL A 304 5.59 1.56 -1.25
N GLY A 305 6.21 1.55 -2.41
CA GLY A 305 6.01 2.55 -3.45
C GLY A 305 4.56 2.53 -3.96
N PHE A 306 3.81 3.59 -3.71
CA PHE A 306 2.42 3.74 -4.08
C PHE A 306 2.28 4.62 -5.32
N PRO A 307 1.89 4.06 -6.49
CA PRO A 307 1.85 4.80 -7.75
C PRO A 307 0.56 5.62 -7.83
N VAL A 308 0.52 6.74 -7.09
CA VAL A 308 -0.66 7.59 -6.92
C VAL A 308 -1.20 8.14 -8.24
N GLN A 309 -0.32 8.44 -9.21
CA GLN A 309 -0.72 8.88 -10.55
C GLN A 309 -1.42 7.77 -11.33
N ILE A 310 -0.87 6.55 -11.27
CA ILE A 310 -1.50 5.38 -11.93
C ILE A 310 -2.86 5.09 -11.32
N LEU A 311 -3.01 5.20 -9.98
CA LEU A 311 -4.31 5.04 -9.34
C LEU A 311 -5.32 6.06 -9.88
N GLY A 312 -4.93 7.34 -10.01
CA GLY A 312 -5.79 8.37 -10.58
C GLY A 312 -6.27 8.04 -12.00
N TRP A 313 -5.38 7.53 -12.85
CA TRP A 313 -5.73 7.08 -14.20
C TRP A 313 -6.61 5.82 -14.20
N ARG A 314 -6.36 4.89 -13.25
CA ARG A 314 -7.19 3.69 -13.04
C ARG A 314 -8.65 4.01 -12.70
N VAL A 315 -8.89 5.09 -11.91
CA VAL A 315 -10.25 5.57 -11.64
C VAL A 315 -10.98 5.87 -12.95
N LEU A 316 -10.33 6.58 -13.88
CA LEU A 316 -10.96 6.92 -15.18
C LEU A 316 -11.01 5.74 -16.15
N ASP A 317 -10.05 4.83 -16.10
CA ASP A 317 -10.10 3.58 -16.87
C ASP A 317 -11.33 2.75 -16.48
N MET A 318 -11.57 2.57 -15.19
CA MET A 318 -12.71 1.83 -14.68
C MET A 318 -14.05 2.51 -15.06
N LEU A 319 -14.12 3.84 -14.97
CA LEU A 319 -15.29 4.60 -15.41
C LEU A 319 -15.51 4.48 -16.92
N ALA A 320 -14.43 4.51 -17.73
CA ALA A 320 -14.52 4.34 -19.17
C ALA A 320 -15.06 2.95 -19.54
N ARG A 321 -14.57 1.90 -18.87
CA ARG A 321 -15.10 0.53 -19.01
C ARG A 321 -16.59 0.48 -18.67
N HIS A 322 -16.96 1.05 -17.54
CA HIS A 322 -18.35 1.10 -17.10
C HIS A 322 -19.26 1.77 -18.16
N PHE A 323 -18.87 2.95 -18.65
CA PHE A 323 -19.66 3.67 -19.66
C PHE A 323 -19.69 2.98 -21.03
N ASN A 324 -18.65 2.23 -21.37
CA ASN A 324 -18.62 1.42 -22.58
C ASN A 324 -19.48 0.15 -22.48
N GLY A 325 -19.82 -0.30 -21.25
CA GLY A 325 -20.45 -1.58 -20.98
C GLY A 325 -19.49 -2.77 -21.06
N ASP A 326 -18.18 -2.52 -20.84
CA ASP A 326 -17.14 -3.54 -20.81
C ASP A 326 -17.24 -4.39 -19.52
N ASP A 327 -16.61 -5.57 -19.54
CA ASP A 327 -16.40 -6.35 -18.32
C ASP A 327 -15.40 -5.63 -17.41
N LEU A 328 -15.80 -5.37 -16.18
CA LEU A 328 -14.97 -4.68 -15.17
C LEU A 328 -14.02 -5.63 -14.44
N ALA A 329 -14.33 -6.93 -14.40
CA ALA A 329 -13.60 -7.89 -13.56
C ALA A 329 -12.09 -7.95 -13.84
N PRO A 330 -11.57 -7.90 -15.07
CA PRO A 330 -10.14 -7.88 -15.32
C PRO A 330 -9.43 -6.64 -14.75
N ALA A 331 -10.06 -5.47 -14.85
CA ALA A 331 -9.52 -4.23 -14.33
C ALA A 331 -9.67 -4.15 -12.79
N ASP A 332 -10.75 -4.68 -12.24
CA ASP A 332 -11.00 -4.73 -10.81
C ASP A 332 -10.02 -5.67 -10.08
N ALA A 333 -9.63 -6.78 -10.71
CA ALA A 333 -8.68 -7.75 -10.16
C ALA A 333 -7.19 -7.35 -10.34
N ALA A 334 -6.89 -6.37 -11.19
CA ALA A 334 -5.51 -5.99 -11.47
C ALA A 334 -4.94 -5.11 -10.35
N PHE A 335 -3.87 -5.56 -9.70
CA PHE A 335 -3.16 -4.78 -8.68
C PHE A 335 -2.47 -3.55 -9.28
N LEU A 336 -2.28 -2.52 -8.48
CA LEU A 336 -1.39 -1.43 -8.84
C LEU A 336 0.06 -1.94 -8.92
N PRO A 337 0.87 -1.44 -9.87
CA PRO A 337 2.28 -1.82 -9.99
C PRO A 337 3.10 -1.19 -8.86
N THR A 338 3.20 -1.87 -7.74
CA THR A 338 3.95 -1.43 -6.56
C THR A 338 5.36 -2.02 -6.53
N GLN A 339 6.24 -1.40 -5.74
CA GLN A 339 7.60 -1.84 -5.49
C GLN A 339 7.91 -1.68 -4.00
N LEU A 340 8.63 -2.63 -3.43
CA LEU A 340 9.19 -2.47 -2.10
C LEU A 340 10.48 -1.66 -2.22
N LEU A 341 10.45 -0.43 -1.73
CA LEU A 341 11.54 0.53 -1.83
C LEU A 341 12.41 0.47 -0.57
N ASN A 342 13.70 0.24 -0.75
CA ASN A 342 14.70 0.24 0.30
C ASN A 342 15.95 1.03 -0.13
N SER A 343 17.00 1.07 0.69
CA SER A 343 18.24 1.79 0.38
C SER A 343 18.94 1.32 -0.89
N ASP A 344 18.74 0.05 -1.29
CA ASP A 344 19.45 -0.55 -2.43
C ASP A 344 18.81 -0.20 -3.77
N ASN A 345 17.50 0.12 -3.79
CA ASN A 345 16.77 0.34 -5.03
C ASN A 345 16.15 1.74 -5.19
N ILE A 346 16.08 2.56 -4.14
CA ILE A 346 15.44 3.89 -4.18
C ILE A 346 16.06 4.83 -5.22
N ASP A 347 17.35 4.72 -5.48
CA ASP A 347 18.04 5.56 -6.49
C ASP A 347 17.60 5.26 -7.92
N SER A 348 17.07 4.06 -8.17
CA SER A 348 16.53 3.63 -9.46
C SER A 348 15.02 3.69 -9.56
N ALA A 349 14.34 4.05 -8.47
CA ALA A 349 12.88 4.14 -8.45
C ALA A 349 12.37 5.25 -9.37
N VAL A 350 11.28 4.99 -10.08
CA VAL A 350 10.65 6.00 -10.94
C VAL A 350 9.81 6.93 -10.06
N LEU A 351 10.28 8.15 -9.89
CA LEU A 351 9.61 9.22 -9.17
C LEU A 351 9.14 10.30 -10.16
N ASP A 352 8.07 10.95 -9.82
CA ASP A 352 7.60 12.14 -10.55
C ASP A 352 8.55 13.32 -10.33
N GLU A 353 9.00 13.95 -11.40
CA GLU A 353 10.02 15.01 -11.35
C GLU A 353 9.53 16.28 -10.65
N ASP A 354 8.24 16.59 -10.75
CA ASP A 354 7.65 17.81 -10.22
C ASP A 354 7.21 17.65 -8.76
N THR A 355 6.63 16.50 -8.41
CA THR A 355 6.02 16.25 -7.11
C THR A 355 6.86 15.36 -6.19
N GLY A 356 7.75 14.55 -6.74
CA GLY A 356 8.55 13.57 -6.00
C GLY A 356 7.80 12.32 -5.54
N TYR A 357 6.52 12.15 -5.88
CA TYR A 357 5.81 10.91 -5.60
C TYR A 357 6.29 9.74 -6.45
N TYR A 358 6.18 8.53 -5.90
CA TYR A 358 6.47 7.29 -6.64
C TYR A 358 5.47 7.08 -7.78
N VAL A 359 5.99 6.85 -8.98
CA VAL A 359 5.21 6.57 -10.20
C VAL A 359 5.22 5.07 -10.53
N GLY A 360 6.36 4.42 -10.36
CA GLY A 360 6.56 3.00 -10.63
C GLY A 360 6.81 2.69 -12.11
N VAL A 361 5.86 2.96 -12.99
CA VAL A 361 5.95 2.69 -14.44
C VAL A 361 6.12 3.99 -15.21
N ALA A 362 7.28 4.21 -15.81
CA ALA A 362 7.65 5.49 -16.42
C ALA A 362 6.76 5.91 -17.61
N ASP A 363 6.29 4.95 -18.39
CA ASP A 363 5.46 5.16 -19.59
C ASP A 363 3.98 4.82 -19.37
N TYR A 364 3.51 4.87 -18.11
CA TYR A 364 2.14 4.49 -17.75
C TYR A 364 1.06 5.20 -18.59
N GLN A 365 1.27 6.48 -18.91
CA GLN A 365 0.34 7.26 -19.73
C GLN A 365 0.18 6.68 -21.13
N ASP A 366 1.28 6.25 -21.75
CA ASP A 366 1.24 5.65 -23.10
C ASP A 366 0.60 4.25 -23.06
N GLN A 367 0.84 3.50 -21.98
CA GLN A 367 0.15 2.21 -21.75
C GLN A 367 -1.36 2.41 -21.59
N PHE A 368 -1.83 3.41 -20.83
CA PHE A 368 -3.26 3.74 -20.74
C PHE A 368 -3.84 4.21 -22.07
N LYS A 369 -3.13 5.08 -22.82
CA LYS A 369 -3.58 5.48 -24.17
C LYS A 369 -3.79 4.27 -25.07
N ALA A 370 -2.88 3.31 -25.04
CA ALA A 370 -3.02 2.06 -25.81
C ALA A 370 -4.25 1.25 -25.35
N LEU A 371 -4.50 1.13 -24.05
CA LEU A 371 -5.71 0.48 -23.51
C LEU A 371 -6.99 1.21 -23.92
N TRP A 372 -6.96 2.53 -24.01
CA TRP A 372 -8.12 3.38 -24.39
C TRP A 372 -8.28 3.57 -25.90
N LEU A 373 -7.45 2.93 -26.71
CA LEU A 373 -7.49 3.02 -28.18
C LEU A 373 -7.30 4.48 -28.68
N LYS A 374 -6.41 5.22 -27.98
CA LYS A 374 -6.12 6.65 -28.26
C LYS A 374 -4.74 6.86 -28.88
#